data_676f49eebc7cae2f12d986c58952c332
#
_entry.id   676f49eebc7cae2f12d986c58952c332
#
_cell.length_a   1.000
_cell.length_b   1.000
_cell.length_c   1.000
_cell.angle_alpha   90.00
_cell.angle_beta   90.00
_cell.angle_gamma   90.00
#
_symmetry.space_group_name_H-M   'P 1'
#
loop_
_entity.id
_entity.type
_entity.pdbx_description
1 polymer ?
#
loop_
_entity_poly.entity_id
_entity_poly.type
_entity_poly.pdbx_seq_one_letter_code
_entity_poly.pdbx_strand_id
1 'polypeptide(L)'
;MSNISRRDLFKLGGVAAASMAGASALAACSSPKGASEKAASSAATADGLPSFFASPDAITDIAETKDYEIVVIGAGAAGVPCALSAFEKGAKVALLQKEKTAISQGNTCDSIDIANSDPAGVQACISLTTQDCCHRTRREQAELWANNSYEALKWLWDIAQKAGAQTVDTTAKWTSAIKTIDGYNVNYFAFDFGPKPYNTGNGMRDVAKYAEDQGMEIFYETPAQQLVVENGKVTGVIAKADGKYVKFNASKGVVVATGDYENDDDMMAYYNPDMANLYRKEQNKTGDGQKMMVWAGARMESVNGSKVIHDFDAGPGSMADMPFLCVKNDGTRFCNEQRSSMAVMGNFLTSEEDAGWYTQVFDSDYMTACAEWPGKLVDPEGMKAYMPEESGEKKGVYENLINTYKADTIEELGNKLGLTDVKTFVKTVERYNELAAKGVDEDMGKAAKWLAPIATPPFYGIHRHVGVSTVIHGVNVNGDMQVLDKDGKVIEGLYAIGNCAGNFFGSPDYPMTVPGLSLGRAHTQGYVVGRALADK
;
A
#
# COMPACT_ATOMS: atom_id res chain seq x y z
N MET A 1 -42.41 17.21 -21.68
CA MET A 1 -40.97 17.00 -21.44
C MET A 1 -40.22 17.64 -22.60
N SER A 2 -39.72 18.84 -22.42
CA SER A 2 -39.04 19.61 -23.49
C SER A 2 -37.58 19.19 -23.54
N ASN A 3 -37.12 18.77 -24.69
CA ASN A 3 -35.72 18.42 -24.96
C ASN A 3 -34.83 19.64 -24.85
N ILE A 4 -33.98 19.67 -23.84
CA ILE A 4 -32.91 20.68 -23.72
C ILE A 4 -31.80 20.28 -24.70
N SER A 5 -31.48 21.15 -25.67
CA SER A 5 -30.43 20.91 -26.63
C SER A 5 -29.02 21.11 -26.03
N ARG A 6 -28.03 20.41 -26.56
CA ARG A 6 -26.63 20.58 -26.15
C ARG A 6 -26.09 22.01 -26.24
N ARG A 7 -26.71 22.86 -27.04
CA ARG A 7 -26.38 24.29 -27.17
C ARG A 7 -26.85 25.14 -26.00
N ASP A 8 -27.88 24.70 -25.28
CA ASP A 8 -28.44 25.45 -24.14
C ASP A 8 -27.65 25.20 -22.87
N LEU A 9 -26.95 24.07 -22.79
CA LEU A 9 -26.05 23.76 -21.68
C LEU A 9 -24.78 24.66 -21.64
N PHE A 10 -24.29 25.08 -22.81
CA PHE A 10 -23.13 25.97 -22.93
C PHE A 10 -23.42 27.44 -22.61
N LYS A 11 -24.69 27.84 -22.64
CA LYS A 11 -25.09 29.21 -22.30
C LYS A 11 -25.25 29.47 -20.82
N LEU A 12 -25.38 28.41 -20.01
CA LEU A 12 -25.46 28.51 -18.54
C LEU A 12 -24.10 28.57 -17.84
N GLY A 13 -23.01 28.24 -18.52
CA GLY A 13 -21.65 28.32 -18.01
C GLY A 13 -20.93 29.65 -18.20
N GLY A 14 -21.56 30.65 -18.82
CA GLY A 14 -20.89 31.87 -19.29
C GLY A 14 -21.08 33.12 -18.43
N VAL A 15 -21.67 33.08 -17.24
CA VAL A 15 -22.01 34.27 -16.44
C VAL A 15 -21.34 34.32 -15.05
N ALA A 16 -20.29 33.59 -14.82
CA ALA A 16 -19.56 33.61 -13.53
C ALA A 16 -18.11 34.15 -13.61
N ALA A 17 -17.83 35.04 -14.57
CA ALA A 17 -16.48 35.64 -14.66
C ALA A 17 -16.52 37.15 -14.87
N ALA A 18 -17.24 37.91 -14.05
CA ALA A 18 -17.05 39.36 -13.94
C ALA A 18 -17.80 39.92 -12.73
N SER A 19 -17.20 39.84 -11.54
CA SER A 19 -17.37 40.83 -10.46
C SER A 19 -16.57 40.42 -9.21
N MET A 20 -15.32 40.80 -9.17
CA MET A 20 -14.58 40.96 -7.92
C MET A 20 -13.80 42.26 -7.96
N ALA A 21 -14.46 43.31 -7.56
CA ALA A 21 -13.85 44.52 -7.00
C ALA A 21 -14.86 45.17 -6.06
N GLY A 22 -14.54 45.18 -4.80
CA GLY A 22 -15.16 46.14 -3.86
C GLY A 22 -15.85 45.57 -2.64
N ALA A 23 -15.30 45.92 -1.53
CA ALA A 23 -15.88 46.14 -0.21
C ALA A 23 -15.50 45.16 0.91
N SER A 24 -14.56 45.60 1.67
CA SER A 24 -14.20 45.23 3.01
C SER A 24 -15.33 45.48 4.06
N ALA A 25 -15.17 44.70 5.13
CA ALA A 25 -15.70 44.84 6.51
C ALA A 25 -17.06 44.23 6.80
N LEU A 26 -17.08 43.20 7.62
CA LEU A 26 -17.63 43.16 8.96
C LEU A 26 -17.79 41.73 9.50
N ALA A 27 -17.36 41.61 10.71
CA ALA A 27 -17.77 40.72 11.79
C ALA A 27 -16.92 39.47 12.05
N ALA A 28 -16.11 39.64 13.07
CA ALA A 28 -15.53 38.57 13.86
C ALA A 28 -16.64 37.69 14.49
N CYS A 29 -16.57 36.39 14.18
CA CYS A 29 -17.09 35.36 15.07
C CYS A 29 -16.01 34.26 15.14
N SER A 30 -15.61 33.98 16.35
CA SER A 30 -14.60 33.04 16.78
C SER A 30 -14.77 31.67 16.15
N SER A 31 -13.77 31.26 15.36
CA SER A 31 -13.57 29.86 14.94
C SER A 31 -12.64 29.16 15.91
N PRO A 32 -12.83 27.87 16.20
CA PRO A 32 -11.88 27.10 16.99
C PRO A 32 -10.56 26.95 16.21
N LYS A 33 -9.47 27.19 16.90
CA LYS A 33 -8.12 26.93 16.39
C LYS A 33 -7.92 25.42 16.24
N GLY A 34 -7.61 24.97 15.03
CA GLY A 34 -7.09 23.62 14.86
C GLY A 34 -7.35 22.99 13.48
N ALA A 35 -7.09 23.68 12.39
CA ALA A 35 -6.79 23.03 11.13
C ALA A 35 -5.75 23.90 10.43
N SER A 36 -4.54 23.40 10.33
CA SER A 36 -3.48 24.00 9.53
C SER A 36 -3.90 23.98 8.08
N GLU A 37 -4.45 25.08 7.55
CA GLU A 37 -4.43 25.39 6.12
C GLU A 37 -2.99 25.58 5.67
N LYS A 38 -2.26 24.50 5.51
CA LYS A 38 -1.17 24.43 4.55
C LYS A 38 -1.76 23.99 3.21
N ALA A 39 -2.50 24.88 2.56
CA ALA A 39 -2.59 24.83 1.11
C ALA A 39 -1.15 24.98 0.60
N ALA A 40 -0.59 23.90 0.09
CA ALA A 40 0.70 23.91 -0.54
C ALA A 40 0.63 24.83 -1.77
N SER A 41 1.00 26.10 -1.62
CA SER A 41 1.39 26.94 -2.74
C SER A 41 2.79 26.49 -3.14
N SER A 42 2.90 25.33 -3.78
CA SER A 42 4.16 24.88 -4.33
C SER A 42 4.44 25.75 -5.56
N ALA A 43 5.37 26.68 -5.44
CA ALA A 43 5.97 27.29 -6.62
C ALA A 43 6.49 26.14 -7.49
N ALA A 44 6.01 26.06 -8.74
CA ALA A 44 6.49 25.04 -9.67
C ALA A 44 7.99 25.25 -9.95
N THR A 45 8.72 24.15 -10.15
CA THR A 45 10.09 24.21 -10.68
C THR A 45 10.10 24.84 -12.07
N ALA A 46 11.27 25.21 -12.58
CA ALA A 46 11.43 25.74 -13.94
C ALA A 46 10.83 24.81 -15.02
N ASP A 47 10.80 23.50 -14.77
CA ASP A 47 10.22 22.47 -15.64
C ASP A 47 8.72 22.19 -15.37
N GLY A 48 8.07 23.00 -14.54
CA GLY A 48 6.66 22.88 -14.20
C GLY A 48 6.31 21.71 -13.25
N LEU A 49 7.30 21.14 -12.57
CA LEU A 49 7.11 20.11 -11.55
C LEU A 49 6.81 20.75 -10.19
N PRO A 50 6.13 20.03 -9.28
CA PRO A 50 5.96 20.45 -7.89
C PRO A 50 7.30 20.78 -7.22
N SER A 51 7.31 21.75 -6.29
CA SER A 51 8.51 22.24 -5.61
C SER A 51 9.29 21.17 -4.85
N PHE A 52 8.64 20.12 -4.36
CA PHE A 52 9.32 19.01 -3.70
C PHE A 52 10.21 18.17 -4.65
N PHE A 53 10.12 18.39 -5.96
CA PHE A 53 11.07 17.89 -6.96
C PHE A 53 12.14 18.88 -7.37
N ALA A 54 12.29 20.00 -6.67
CA ALA A 54 13.40 20.90 -6.93
C ALA A 54 14.73 20.15 -6.72
N SER A 55 15.58 20.15 -7.76
CA SER A 55 16.89 19.50 -7.67
C SER A 55 17.79 20.27 -6.69
N PRO A 56 18.44 19.61 -5.75
CA PRO A 56 19.42 20.23 -4.89
C PRO A 56 20.69 20.60 -5.69
N ASP A 57 21.53 21.44 -5.10
CA ASP A 57 22.85 21.71 -5.65
C ASP A 57 23.67 20.44 -5.79
N ALA A 58 24.56 20.42 -6.81
CA ALA A 58 25.42 19.27 -7.05
C ALA A 58 26.38 19.05 -5.88
N ILE A 59 26.46 17.85 -5.36
CA ILE A 59 27.42 17.47 -4.31
C ILE A 59 28.79 17.29 -4.94
N THR A 60 29.78 18.12 -4.54
CA THR A 60 31.14 18.13 -5.08
C THR A 60 32.19 17.69 -4.07
N ASP A 61 31.90 17.77 -2.78
CA ASP A 61 32.84 17.41 -1.70
C ASP A 61 32.79 15.88 -1.44
N ILE A 62 33.42 15.13 -2.32
CA ILE A 62 33.47 13.67 -2.28
C ILE A 62 34.71 13.22 -1.50
N ALA A 63 34.52 12.60 -0.35
CA ALA A 63 35.59 12.11 0.52
C ALA A 63 36.21 10.79 0.03
N GLU A 64 35.41 9.93 -0.60
CA GLU A 64 35.83 8.62 -1.06
C GLU A 64 35.06 8.22 -2.32
N THR A 65 35.68 7.41 -3.18
CA THR A 65 35.03 6.78 -4.32
C THR A 65 35.24 5.28 -4.27
N LYS A 66 34.15 4.51 -4.46
CA LYS A 66 34.14 3.06 -4.48
C LYS A 66 33.60 2.56 -5.83
N ASP A 67 34.18 1.50 -6.37
CA ASP A 67 33.82 0.96 -7.69
C ASP A 67 33.10 -0.38 -7.56
N TYR A 68 31.93 -0.46 -8.16
CA TYR A 68 31.08 -1.65 -8.25
C TYR A 68 30.59 -1.85 -9.69
N GLU A 69 30.09 -3.03 -9.98
CA GLU A 69 29.37 -3.28 -11.23
C GLU A 69 27.92 -2.83 -11.10
N ILE A 70 27.30 -3.13 -9.97
CA ILE A 70 25.89 -2.82 -9.68
C ILE A 70 25.79 -2.14 -8.31
N VAL A 71 25.05 -1.04 -8.25
CA VAL A 71 24.71 -0.39 -6.98
C VAL A 71 23.18 -0.45 -6.81
N VAL A 72 22.73 -1.05 -5.70
CA VAL A 72 21.31 -1.14 -5.33
C VAL A 72 21.04 -0.19 -4.17
N ILE A 73 20.00 0.65 -4.27
CA ILE A 73 19.62 1.63 -3.26
C ILE A 73 18.33 1.19 -2.58
N GLY A 74 18.43 0.81 -1.30
CA GLY A 74 17.32 0.34 -0.47
C GLY A 74 17.35 -1.17 -0.23
N ALA A 75 17.48 -1.57 1.04
CA ALA A 75 17.50 -2.97 1.48
C ALA A 75 16.11 -3.43 1.95
N GLY A 76 15.15 -3.42 1.03
CA GLY A 76 13.78 -3.89 1.23
C GLY A 76 13.46 -5.15 0.43
N ALA A 77 12.15 -5.44 0.30
CA ALA A 77 11.61 -6.61 -0.41
C ALA A 77 12.04 -6.72 -1.88
N ALA A 78 12.39 -5.61 -2.53
CA ALA A 78 12.91 -5.62 -3.90
C ALA A 78 14.44 -5.58 -3.94
N GLY A 79 15.06 -4.74 -3.09
CA GLY A 79 16.49 -4.49 -3.16
C GLY A 79 17.36 -5.63 -2.67
N VAL A 80 16.99 -6.30 -1.57
CA VAL A 80 17.74 -7.46 -1.06
C VAL A 80 17.76 -8.60 -2.08
N PRO A 81 16.61 -9.03 -2.68
CA PRO A 81 16.63 -10.01 -3.75
C PRO A 81 17.44 -9.57 -4.98
N CYS A 82 17.40 -8.27 -5.34
CA CYS A 82 18.15 -7.75 -6.48
C CYS A 82 19.67 -7.86 -6.24
N ALA A 83 20.13 -7.37 -5.11
CA ALA A 83 21.55 -7.38 -4.78
C ALA A 83 22.08 -8.83 -4.66
N LEU A 84 21.36 -9.69 -3.92
CA LEU A 84 21.78 -11.06 -3.67
C LEU A 84 21.79 -11.89 -4.96
N SER A 85 20.74 -11.80 -5.80
CA SER A 85 20.67 -12.57 -7.04
C SER A 85 21.75 -12.16 -8.05
N ALA A 86 22.15 -10.88 -8.06
CA ALA A 86 23.29 -10.41 -8.86
C ALA A 86 24.63 -10.90 -8.28
N PHE A 87 24.78 -10.84 -6.95
CA PHE A 87 25.98 -11.32 -6.26
C PHE A 87 26.21 -12.82 -6.47
N GLU A 88 25.17 -13.64 -6.38
CA GLU A 88 25.25 -15.08 -6.67
C GLU A 88 25.70 -15.41 -8.11
N LYS A 89 25.47 -14.49 -9.04
CA LYS A 89 25.97 -14.54 -10.42
C LYS A 89 27.42 -14.08 -10.56
N GLY A 90 28.07 -13.66 -9.47
CA GLY A 90 29.46 -13.22 -9.45
C GLY A 90 29.68 -11.72 -9.72
N ALA A 91 28.61 -10.92 -9.81
CA ALA A 91 28.76 -9.46 -9.94
C ALA A 91 29.26 -8.83 -8.64
N LYS A 92 30.10 -7.78 -8.75
CA LYS A 92 30.48 -6.95 -7.62
C LYS A 92 29.38 -5.96 -7.31
N VAL A 93 28.65 -6.18 -6.20
CA VAL A 93 27.45 -5.44 -5.83
C VAL A 93 27.67 -4.63 -4.54
N ALA A 94 27.17 -3.37 -4.51
CA ALA A 94 26.95 -2.61 -3.28
C ALA A 94 25.44 -2.48 -3.04
N LEU A 95 24.97 -2.83 -1.84
CA LEU A 95 23.62 -2.55 -1.37
C LEU A 95 23.64 -1.43 -0.34
N LEU A 96 23.01 -0.29 -0.65
CA LEU A 96 22.97 0.88 0.23
C LEU A 96 21.63 0.92 0.98
N GLN A 97 21.69 1.15 2.30
CA GLN A 97 20.51 1.27 3.14
C GLN A 97 20.65 2.48 4.06
N LYS A 98 19.63 3.33 4.12
CA LYS A 98 19.65 4.52 4.98
C LYS A 98 19.50 4.21 6.47
N GLU A 99 18.86 3.10 6.79
CA GLU A 99 18.60 2.66 8.16
C GLU A 99 19.68 1.67 8.66
N LYS A 100 19.63 1.35 9.96
CA LYS A 100 20.58 0.43 10.62
C LYS A 100 20.41 -1.03 10.22
N THR A 101 19.29 -1.36 9.55
CA THR A 101 18.95 -2.74 9.17
C THR A 101 18.17 -2.74 7.86
N ALA A 102 18.04 -3.91 7.24
CA ALA A 102 17.06 -4.11 6.18
C ALA A 102 15.63 -3.90 6.71
N ILE A 103 14.80 -3.20 5.94
CA ILE A 103 13.43 -2.83 6.32
C ILE A 103 12.47 -3.17 5.20
N SER A 104 11.40 -3.87 5.54
CA SER A 104 10.25 -4.08 4.68
C SER A 104 9.02 -4.31 5.53
N GLN A 105 7.86 -4.31 4.92
CA GLN A 105 6.58 -4.57 5.58
C GLN A 105 5.76 -5.58 4.78
N GLY A 106 4.58 -5.92 5.33
CA GLY A 106 3.73 -6.94 4.79
C GLY A 106 4.25 -8.33 5.10
N ASN A 107 3.60 -9.35 4.59
CA ASN A 107 3.97 -10.72 4.93
C ASN A 107 3.86 -11.69 3.76
N THR A 108 2.71 -11.71 3.09
CA THR A 108 2.40 -12.64 2.00
C THR A 108 3.04 -12.22 0.70
N CYS A 109 3.68 -13.16 0.01
CA CYS A 109 4.08 -13.01 -1.40
C CYS A 109 3.52 -14.17 -2.22
N ASP A 110 3.07 -13.88 -3.44
CA ASP A 110 2.41 -14.85 -4.33
C ASP A 110 3.04 -14.86 -5.73
N SER A 111 2.96 -16.02 -6.38
CA SER A 111 3.53 -16.28 -7.70
C SER A 111 2.68 -17.24 -8.51
N ILE A 112 2.78 -17.19 -9.84
CA ILE A 112 2.13 -18.14 -10.74
C ILE A 112 3.11 -19.26 -11.10
N ASP A 113 2.73 -20.51 -10.81
CA ASP A 113 3.42 -21.70 -11.30
C ASP A 113 3.01 -21.97 -12.76
N ILE A 114 3.71 -21.31 -13.68
CA ILE A 114 3.37 -21.38 -15.11
C ILE A 114 3.57 -22.77 -15.70
N ALA A 115 4.45 -23.58 -15.13
CA ALA A 115 4.73 -24.94 -15.64
C ALA A 115 3.56 -25.89 -15.38
N ASN A 116 2.79 -25.63 -14.32
CA ASN A 116 1.63 -26.43 -13.92
C ASN A 116 0.29 -25.70 -14.12
N SER A 117 0.29 -24.57 -14.82
CA SER A 117 -0.92 -23.78 -15.15
C SER A 117 -1.29 -23.95 -16.62
N ASP A 118 -2.58 -23.81 -16.93
CA ASP A 118 -3.00 -23.69 -18.33
C ASP A 118 -2.48 -22.37 -18.90
N PRO A 119 -1.81 -22.37 -20.08
CA PRO A 119 -1.31 -21.13 -20.69
C PRO A 119 -2.41 -20.07 -20.88
N ALA A 120 -3.64 -20.48 -21.21
CA ALA A 120 -4.78 -19.58 -21.31
C ALA A 120 -5.18 -19.03 -19.93
N GLY A 121 -5.04 -19.81 -18.87
CA GLY A 121 -5.28 -19.37 -17.49
C GLY A 121 -4.29 -18.32 -17.04
N VAL A 122 -3.00 -18.47 -17.37
CA VAL A 122 -1.98 -17.44 -17.10
C VAL A 122 -2.33 -16.12 -17.81
N GLN A 123 -2.74 -16.19 -19.08
CA GLN A 123 -3.18 -15.00 -19.83
C GLN A 123 -4.45 -14.37 -19.24
N ALA A 124 -5.39 -15.19 -18.79
CA ALA A 124 -6.60 -14.72 -18.10
C ALA A 124 -6.24 -14.03 -16.77
N CYS A 125 -5.30 -14.57 -16.00
CA CYS A 125 -4.81 -13.95 -14.77
C CYS A 125 -4.15 -12.58 -15.02
N ILE A 126 -3.30 -12.47 -16.06
CA ILE A 126 -2.69 -11.19 -16.48
C ILE A 126 -3.78 -10.18 -16.85
N SER A 127 -4.78 -10.63 -17.62
CA SER A 127 -5.89 -9.78 -18.06
C SER A 127 -6.75 -9.31 -16.89
N LEU A 128 -7.07 -10.21 -15.96
CA LEU A 128 -7.82 -9.90 -14.74
C LEU A 128 -7.08 -8.89 -13.87
N THR A 129 -5.79 -9.12 -13.62
CA THR A 129 -4.93 -8.17 -12.89
C THR A 129 -4.92 -6.79 -13.55
N THR A 130 -4.81 -6.76 -14.88
CA THR A 130 -4.85 -5.49 -15.64
C THR A 130 -6.20 -4.80 -15.52
N GLN A 131 -7.29 -5.56 -15.59
CA GLN A 131 -8.66 -5.06 -15.44
C GLN A 131 -8.89 -4.48 -14.04
N ASP A 132 -8.47 -5.17 -13.00
CA ASP A 132 -8.59 -4.73 -11.61
C ASP A 132 -7.77 -3.47 -11.34
N CYS A 133 -6.67 -3.30 -12.07
CA CYS A 133 -5.89 -2.06 -12.10
C CYS A 133 -6.45 -1.00 -13.06
N CYS A 134 -7.74 -1.01 -13.36
CA CYS A 134 -8.42 -0.05 -14.23
C CYS A 134 -7.79 0.04 -15.64
N HIS A 135 -7.22 -1.05 -16.18
CA HIS A 135 -6.50 -1.12 -17.46
C HIS A 135 -5.28 -0.17 -17.55
N ARG A 136 -4.67 0.16 -16.42
CA ARG A 136 -3.50 1.07 -16.36
C ARG A 136 -2.17 0.34 -16.21
N THR A 137 -2.21 -0.94 -15.89
CA THR A 137 -1.01 -1.79 -15.82
C THR A 137 -0.36 -1.87 -17.21
N ARG A 138 0.92 -1.62 -17.28
CA ARG A 138 1.69 -2.00 -18.47
C ARG A 138 1.78 -3.52 -18.55
N ARG A 139 1.29 -4.07 -19.65
CA ARG A 139 1.18 -5.51 -19.84
C ARG A 139 2.52 -6.22 -19.64
N GLU A 140 3.61 -5.66 -20.18
CA GLU A 140 4.94 -6.23 -20.05
C GLU A 140 5.41 -6.39 -18.60
N GLN A 141 4.93 -5.57 -17.68
CA GLN A 141 5.25 -5.72 -16.26
C GLN A 141 4.43 -6.83 -15.59
N ALA A 142 3.16 -6.97 -15.95
CA ALA A 142 2.33 -8.07 -15.50
C ALA A 142 2.88 -9.40 -16.05
N GLU A 143 3.35 -9.42 -17.30
CA GLU A 143 4.02 -10.57 -17.92
C GLU A 143 5.36 -10.88 -17.25
N LEU A 144 6.16 -9.86 -16.87
CA LEU A 144 7.39 -10.06 -16.12
C LEU A 144 7.10 -10.82 -14.82
N TRP A 145 6.10 -10.36 -14.06
CA TRP A 145 5.72 -11.05 -12.83
C TRP A 145 5.18 -12.45 -13.12
N ALA A 146 4.21 -12.61 -14.00
CA ALA A 146 3.57 -13.89 -14.27
C ALA A 146 4.56 -14.96 -14.73
N ASN A 147 5.52 -14.58 -15.58
CA ASN A 147 6.47 -15.53 -16.18
C ASN A 147 7.66 -15.88 -15.29
N ASN A 148 8.01 -15.04 -14.30
CA ASN A 148 9.23 -15.21 -13.52
C ASN A 148 8.99 -15.38 -12.02
N SER A 149 7.77 -15.12 -11.54
CA SER A 149 7.49 -15.04 -10.09
C SER A 149 7.71 -16.39 -9.39
N TYR A 150 7.33 -17.50 -9.99
CA TYR A 150 7.50 -18.81 -9.38
C TYR A 150 8.99 -19.14 -9.13
N GLU A 151 9.84 -18.95 -10.14
CA GLU A 151 11.29 -19.15 -10.01
C GLU A 151 11.86 -18.21 -8.94
N ALA A 152 11.51 -16.93 -8.99
CA ALA A 152 12.00 -15.93 -8.05
C ALA A 152 11.59 -16.23 -6.61
N LEU A 153 10.32 -16.61 -6.38
CA LEU A 153 9.82 -16.88 -5.04
C LEU A 153 10.31 -18.22 -4.49
N LYS A 154 10.46 -19.24 -5.34
CA LYS A 154 11.09 -20.51 -4.92
C LYS A 154 12.56 -20.31 -4.56
N TRP A 155 13.30 -19.54 -5.36
CA TRP A 155 14.65 -19.14 -5.01
C TRP A 155 14.70 -18.40 -3.67
N LEU A 156 13.82 -17.40 -3.47
CA LEU A 156 13.79 -16.64 -2.22
C LEU A 156 13.41 -17.52 -1.02
N TRP A 157 12.47 -18.45 -1.20
CA TRP A 157 12.12 -19.45 -0.19
C TRP A 157 13.33 -20.27 0.23
N ASP A 158 14.08 -20.80 -0.74
CA ASP A 158 15.28 -21.63 -0.48
C ASP A 158 16.38 -20.82 0.20
N ILE A 159 16.57 -19.55 -0.18
CA ILE A 159 17.49 -18.63 0.50
C ILE A 159 17.03 -18.33 1.92
N ALA A 160 15.74 -18.07 2.12
CA ALA A 160 15.18 -17.81 3.45
C ALA A 160 15.40 -19.02 4.41
N GLN A 161 15.24 -20.25 3.90
CA GLN A 161 15.55 -21.46 4.68
C GLN A 161 17.05 -21.52 5.06
N LYS A 162 17.96 -21.25 4.12
CA LYS A 162 19.40 -21.20 4.37
C LYS A 162 19.78 -20.09 5.37
N ALA A 163 19.08 -18.98 5.31
CA ALA A 163 19.25 -17.84 6.23
C ALA A 163 18.67 -18.10 7.63
N GLY A 164 17.92 -19.19 7.84
CA GLY A 164 17.22 -19.47 9.09
C GLY A 164 15.99 -18.62 9.33
N ALA A 165 15.48 -17.94 8.30
CA ALA A 165 14.27 -17.14 8.38
C ALA A 165 13.04 -18.02 8.58
N GLN A 166 12.10 -17.55 9.39
CA GLN A 166 10.82 -18.22 9.57
C GLN A 166 9.92 -18.00 8.35
N THR A 167 9.42 -19.07 7.77
CA THR A 167 8.53 -19.04 6.60
C THR A 167 7.39 -20.04 6.76
N VAL A 168 6.24 -19.71 6.18
CA VAL A 168 5.04 -20.56 6.19
C VAL A 168 4.49 -20.62 4.77
N ASP A 169 4.33 -21.84 4.23
CA ASP A 169 3.61 -22.03 2.96
C ASP A 169 2.12 -21.67 3.16
N THR A 170 1.68 -20.69 2.41
CA THR A 170 0.31 -20.17 2.47
C THR A 170 -0.46 -20.39 1.17
N THR A 171 0.09 -21.16 0.24
CA THR A 171 -0.51 -21.45 -1.07
C THR A 171 -1.98 -21.87 -0.96
N ALA A 172 -2.27 -22.86 -0.11
CA ALA A 172 -3.65 -23.35 0.06
C ALA A 172 -4.59 -22.32 0.69
N LYS A 173 -4.06 -21.37 1.47
CA LYS A 173 -4.83 -20.35 2.17
C LYS A 173 -5.32 -19.24 1.24
N TRP A 174 -4.44 -18.75 0.37
CA TRP A 174 -4.68 -17.52 -0.38
C TRP A 174 -5.21 -17.76 -1.80
N THR A 175 -4.82 -18.86 -2.43
CA THR A 175 -5.09 -19.09 -3.84
C THR A 175 -6.36 -19.88 -4.13
N SER A 176 -7.09 -20.33 -3.11
CA SER A 176 -8.30 -21.16 -3.30
C SER A 176 -9.38 -20.50 -4.15
N ALA A 177 -9.52 -19.17 -4.07
CA ALA A 177 -10.54 -18.41 -4.79
C ALA A 177 -10.18 -18.14 -6.26
N ILE A 178 -8.90 -18.26 -6.65
CA ILE A 178 -8.38 -17.88 -7.98
C ILE A 178 -7.76 -19.04 -8.75
N LYS A 179 -8.00 -20.29 -8.31
CA LYS A 179 -7.50 -21.50 -8.98
C LYS A 179 -8.04 -21.71 -10.39
N THR A 180 -9.20 -21.13 -10.69
CA THR A 180 -9.81 -21.21 -12.02
C THR A 180 -10.24 -19.83 -12.46
N ILE A 181 -9.67 -19.35 -13.56
CA ILE A 181 -10.00 -18.05 -14.15
C ILE A 181 -10.51 -18.33 -15.57
N ASP A 182 -11.71 -17.85 -15.89
CA ASP A 182 -12.38 -18.08 -17.18
C ASP A 182 -12.48 -19.57 -17.58
N GLY A 183 -12.54 -20.47 -16.60
CA GLY A 183 -12.59 -21.93 -16.81
C GLY A 183 -11.22 -22.60 -16.98
N TYR A 184 -10.13 -21.87 -16.96
CA TYR A 184 -8.76 -22.39 -17.06
C TYR A 184 -8.09 -22.48 -15.69
N ASN A 185 -7.32 -23.54 -15.46
CA ASN A 185 -6.59 -23.72 -14.21
C ASN A 185 -5.37 -22.81 -14.14
N VAL A 186 -5.19 -22.22 -12.95
CA VAL A 186 -3.97 -21.46 -12.59
C VAL A 186 -3.45 -22.01 -11.28
N ASN A 187 -2.18 -22.40 -11.25
CA ASN A 187 -1.50 -22.86 -10.06
C ASN A 187 -0.58 -21.76 -9.51
N TYR A 188 -0.49 -21.72 -8.20
CA TYR A 188 0.25 -20.68 -7.47
C TYR A 188 1.20 -21.32 -6.48
N PHE A 189 2.18 -20.52 -6.10
CA PHE A 189 2.98 -20.76 -4.90
C PHE A 189 3.02 -19.44 -4.11
N ALA A 190 2.60 -19.50 -2.86
CA ALA A 190 2.60 -18.36 -1.96
C ALA A 190 3.20 -18.73 -0.61
N PHE A 191 3.93 -17.81 -0.01
CA PHE A 191 4.41 -17.97 1.35
C PHE A 191 4.38 -16.67 2.14
N ASP A 192 4.36 -16.82 3.47
CA ASP A 192 4.51 -15.73 4.42
C ASP A 192 5.86 -15.86 5.13
N PHE A 193 6.48 -14.74 5.44
CA PHE A 193 7.47 -14.68 6.50
C PHE A 193 6.72 -14.66 7.83
N GLY A 194 6.87 -15.70 8.64
CA GLY A 194 6.10 -15.79 9.87
C GLY A 194 6.18 -17.13 10.56
N PRO A 195 5.39 -17.34 11.62
CA PRO A 195 4.10 -16.71 11.94
C PRO A 195 4.20 -15.27 12.49
N LYS A 196 3.09 -14.51 12.43
CA LYS A 196 3.04 -13.19 13.07
C LYS A 196 3.46 -13.26 14.55
N PRO A 197 4.20 -12.26 15.09
CA PRO A 197 4.51 -10.95 14.52
C PRO A 197 5.67 -10.91 13.52
N TYR A 198 6.29 -12.02 13.17
CA TYR A 198 7.34 -12.10 12.16
C TYR A 198 6.79 -11.68 10.80
N ASN A 199 7.53 -10.90 10.04
CA ASN A 199 7.09 -10.30 8.77
C ASN A 199 8.23 -10.24 7.74
N THR A 200 7.92 -9.74 6.54
CA THR A 200 8.89 -9.58 5.45
C THR A 200 10.13 -8.78 5.88
N GLY A 201 9.97 -7.77 6.73
CA GLY A 201 11.12 -7.01 7.26
C GLY A 201 12.07 -7.88 8.07
N ASN A 202 11.55 -8.76 8.90
CA ASN A 202 12.35 -9.73 9.64
C ASN A 202 13.06 -10.69 8.67
N GLY A 203 12.31 -11.26 7.72
CA GLY A 203 12.87 -12.16 6.72
C GLY A 203 13.96 -11.50 5.87
N MET A 204 13.77 -10.23 5.47
CA MET A 204 14.80 -9.52 4.72
C MET A 204 16.05 -9.23 5.55
N ARG A 205 15.93 -9.02 6.87
CA ARG A 205 17.10 -8.93 7.75
C ARG A 205 17.89 -10.24 7.80
N ASP A 206 17.18 -11.36 7.93
CA ASP A 206 17.82 -12.68 7.94
C ASP A 206 18.51 -12.98 6.59
N VAL A 207 17.85 -12.69 5.48
CA VAL A 207 18.41 -12.87 4.12
C VAL A 207 19.57 -11.90 3.86
N ALA A 208 19.49 -10.64 4.30
CA ALA A 208 20.60 -9.69 4.17
C ALA A 208 21.81 -10.15 4.99
N LYS A 209 21.59 -10.61 6.22
CA LYS A 209 22.66 -11.17 7.05
C LYS A 209 23.31 -12.40 6.38
N TYR A 210 22.49 -13.29 5.83
CA TYR A 210 23.02 -14.41 5.05
C TYR A 210 23.89 -13.94 3.89
N ALA A 211 23.47 -12.92 3.14
CA ALA A 211 24.22 -12.37 2.03
C ALA A 211 25.57 -11.76 2.47
N GLU A 212 25.59 -11.03 3.60
CA GLU A 212 26.83 -10.50 4.20
C GLU A 212 27.79 -11.62 4.60
N ASP A 213 27.26 -12.71 5.20
CA ASP A 213 28.08 -13.89 5.57
C ASP A 213 28.67 -14.61 4.35
N GLN A 214 28.07 -14.43 3.16
CA GLN A 214 28.64 -14.89 1.88
C GLN A 214 29.62 -13.88 1.24
N GLY A 215 29.81 -12.71 1.86
CA GLY A 215 30.75 -11.67 1.40
C GLY A 215 30.14 -10.56 0.55
N MET A 216 28.81 -10.44 0.46
CA MET A 216 28.16 -9.31 -0.20
C MET A 216 28.30 -8.05 0.65
N GLU A 217 28.66 -6.92 0.04
CA GLU A 217 28.82 -5.65 0.75
C GLU A 217 27.48 -4.90 0.91
N ILE A 218 27.04 -4.71 2.15
CA ILE A 218 25.87 -3.90 2.51
C ILE A 218 26.34 -2.71 3.35
N PHE A 219 25.90 -1.53 2.95
CA PHE A 219 26.22 -0.27 3.60
C PHE A 219 24.98 0.25 4.32
N TYR A 220 24.88 -0.02 5.61
CA TYR A 220 23.82 0.54 6.46
C TYR A 220 24.14 1.97 6.86
N GLU A 221 23.15 2.73 7.34
CA GLU A 221 23.24 4.14 7.73
C GLU A 221 23.90 5.00 6.62
N THR A 222 23.66 4.58 5.36
CA THR A 222 24.26 5.17 4.17
C THR A 222 23.18 5.66 3.21
N PRO A 223 22.42 6.74 3.57
CA PRO A 223 21.37 7.29 2.72
C PRO A 223 21.96 7.83 1.41
N ALA A 224 21.42 7.35 0.29
CA ALA A 224 21.68 7.90 -1.03
C ALA A 224 21.14 9.35 -1.11
N GLN A 225 21.91 10.23 -1.75
CA GLN A 225 21.62 11.67 -1.83
C GLN A 225 21.39 12.17 -3.26
N GLN A 226 22.23 11.76 -4.20
CA GLN A 226 22.15 12.17 -5.60
C GLN A 226 22.63 11.05 -6.53
N LEU A 227 21.94 10.86 -7.64
CA LEU A 227 22.45 10.03 -8.74
C LEU A 227 23.56 10.79 -9.49
N VAL A 228 24.58 10.07 -9.91
CA VAL A 228 25.66 10.63 -10.74
C VAL A 228 25.25 10.45 -12.20
N VAL A 229 25.07 11.55 -12.90
CA VAL A 229 24.69 11.56 -14.33
C VAL A 229 25.86 12.11 -15.15
N GLU A 230 26.39 11.30 -16.05
CA GLU A 230 27.49 11.67 -16.94
C GLU A 230 27.06 11.39 -18.40
N ASN A 231 27.08 12.44 -19.22
CA ASN A 231 26.65 12.37 -20.63
C ASN A 231 25.26 11.75 -20.85
N GLY A 232 24.31 12.04 -19.93
CA GLY A 232 22.93 11.52 -20.01
C GLY A 232 22.77 10.08 -19.51
N LYS A 233 23.82 9.46 -19.02
CA LYS A 233 23.82 8.12 -18.42
C LYS A 233 24.02 8.20 -16.91
N VAL A 234 23.30 7.40 -16.14
CA VAL A 234 23.54 7.23 -14.71
C VAL A 234 24.72 6.26 -14.54
N THR A 235 25.78 6.74 -13.90
CA THR A 235 27.05 6.01 -13.72
C THR A 235 27.35 5.68 -12.27
N GLY A 236 26.49 6.12 -11.33
CA GLY A 236 26.68 5.88 -9.90
C GLY A 236 25.70 6.66 -9.04
N VAL A 237 25.98 6.67 -7.75
CA VAL A 237 25.24 7.41 -6.73
C VAL A 237 26.19 8.00 -5.70
N ILE A 238 25.86 9.18 -5.19
CA ILE A 238 26.51 9.76 -4.02
C ILE A 238 25.64 9.49 -2.82
N ALA A 239 26.21 8.91 -1.77
CA ALA A 239 25.57 8.64 -0.52
C ALA A 239 26.33 9.28 0.65
N LYS A 240 25.71 9.40 1.80
CA LYS A 240 26.33 9.96 3.00
C LYS A 240 26.62 8.84 4.00
N ALA A 241 27.89 8.54 4.23
CA ALA A 241 28.34 7.56 5.21
C ALA A 241 29.21 8.26 6.27
N ASP A 242 28.95 8.04 7.56
CA ASP A 242 29.69 8.66 8.67
C ASP A 242 29.84 10.19 8.54
N GLY A 243 28.80 10.85 8.05
CA GLY A 243 28.78 12.30 7.86
C GLY A 243 29.52 12.80 6.61
N LYS A 244 30.16 11.94 5.83
CA LYS A 244 30.95 12.28 4.62
C LYS A 244 30.22 11.78 3.36
N TYR A 245 30.45 12.48 2.25
CA TYR A 245 29.94 12.02 0.96
C TYR A 245 30.87 10.99 0.33
N VAL A 246 30.30 9.86 -0.05
CA VAL A 246 30.97 8.74 -0.73
C VAL A 246 30.30 8.54 -2.08
N LYS A 247 31.09 8.52 -3.15
CA LYS A 247 30.62 8.19 -4.49
C LYS A 247 30.74 6.68 -4.73
N PHE A 248 29.65 6.04 -5.11
CA PHE A 248 29.61 4.65 -5.53
C PHE A 248 29.41 4.61 -7.04
N ASN A 249 30.46 4.25 -7.79
CA ASN A 249 30.37 4.05 -9.23
C ASN A 249 29.69 2.71 -9.53
N ALA A 250 28.92 2.66 -10.62
CA ALA A 250 28.16 1.48 -11.06
C ALA A 250 28.36 1.28 -12.57
N SER A 251 29.25 0.39 -12.98
CA SER A 251 29.60 0.21 -14.40
C SER A 251 28.48 -0.41 -15.23
N LYS A 252 27.63 -1.26 -14.61
CA LYS A 252 26.48 -1.93 -15.27
C LYS A 252 25.15 -1.25 -14.99
N GLY A 253 24.98 -0.60 -13.81
CA GLY A 253 23.78 0.18 -13.51
C GLY A 253 23.52 0.40 -12.03
N VAL A 254 22.67 1.41 -11.79
CA VAL A 254 22.10 1.75 -10.48
C VAL A 254 20.66 1.31 -10.44
N VAL A 255 20.27 0.55 -9.40
CA VAL A 255 18.91 0.06 -9.19
C VAL A 255 18.32 0.77 -7.97
N VAL A 256 17.24 1.53 -8.17
CA VAL A 256 16.52 2.21 -7.10
C VAL A 256 15.40 1.31 -6.59
N ALA A 257 15.46 0.96 -5.29
CA ALA A 257 14.54 0.05 -4.60
C ALA A 257 14.07 0.63 -3.25
N THR A 258 13.90 1.94 -3.19
CA THR A 258 13.71 2.72 -1.94
C THR A 258 12.29 2.68 -1.38
N GLY A 259 11.37 1.97 -2.03
CA GLY A 259 9.97 1.93 -1.60
C GLY A 259 9.19 3.17 -2.05
N ASP A 260 8.24 3.59 -1.24
CA ASP A 260 7.30 4.67 -1.53
C ASP A 260 7.60 5.99 -0.78
N TYR A 261 6.61 6.88 -0.73
CA TYR A 261 6.72 8.23 -0.15
C TYR A 261 5.61 8.55 0.87
N GLU A 262 5.00 7.54 1.50
CA GLU A 262 3.85 7.78 2.40
C GLU A 262 4.15 8.75 3.56
N ASN A 263 5.40 8.96 3.92
CA ASN A 263 5.82 9.90 4.97
C ASN A 263 6.35 11.25 4.44
N ASP A 264 6.22 11.50 3.15
CA ASP A 264 6.43 12.83 2.58
C ASP A 264 5.08 13.54 2.46
N ASP A 265 4.83 14.52 3.32
CA ASP A 265 3.55 15.22 3.40
C ASP A 265 3.20 15.95 2.11
N ASP A 266 4.18 16.55 1.44
CA ASP A 266 3.96 17.31 0.21
C ASP A 266 3.63 16.36 -0.95
N MET A 267 4.35 15.23 -1.08
CA MET A 267 4.04 14.22 -2.09
C MET A 267 2.69 13.56 -1.83
N MET A 268 2.37 13.26 -0.56
CA MET A 268 1.05 12.71 -0.20
C MET A 268 -0.08 13.68 -0.50
N ALA A 269 0.05 14.94 -0.11
CA ALA A 269 -0.97 15.95 -0.39
C ALA A 269 -1.17 16.20 -1.89
N TYR A 270 -0.11 16.07 -2.69
CA TYR A 270 -0.18 16.28 -4.13
C TYR A 270 -0.76 15.08 -4.89
N TYR A 271 -0.22 13.87 -4.63
CA TYR A 271 -0.59 12.67 -5.38
C TYR A 271 -1.75 11.88 -4.77
N ASN A 272 -1.93 11.95 -3.45
CA ASN A 272 -2.93 11.18 -2.72
C ASN A 272 -3.63 12.05 -1.67
N PRO A 273 -4.28 13.16 -2.08
CA PRO A 273 -4.91 14.09 -1.14
C PRO A 273 -6.02 13.44 -0.31
N ASP A 274 -6.67 12.43 -0.84
CA ASP A 274 -7.68 11.62 -0.16
C ASP A 274 -7.13 10.72 0.96
N MET A 275 -5.80 10.60 1.07
CA MET A 275 -5.12 9.77 2.04
C MET A 275 -4.24 10.57 3.01
N ALA A 276 -4.10 11.86 2.79
CA ALA A 276 -3.14 12.69 3.51
C ALA A 276 -3.38 12.72 5.03
N ASN A 277 -4.64 12.59 5.45
CA ASN A 277 -5.05 12.61 6.86
C ASN A 277 -5.07 11.23 7.54
N LEU A 278 -4.89 10.13 6.80
CA LEU A 278 -4.86 8.81 7.40
C LEU A 278 -3.53 8.55 8.11
N TYR A 279 -3.59 7.74 9.16
CA TYR A 279 -2.40 7.25 9.85
C TYR A 279 -1.47 6.51 8.89
N ARG A 280 -0.16 6.72 9.05
CA ARG A 280 0.89 6.12 8.22
C ARG A 280 1.71 5.15 9.04
N LYS A 281 1.84 3.94 8.55
CA LYS A 281 2.38 2.82 9.31
C LYS A 281 3.89 2.92 9.51
N GLU A 282 4.64 3.17 8.44
CA GLU A 282 6.10 3.23 8.46
C GLU A 282 6.57 4.67 8.40
N GLN A 283 7.67 5.01 9.07
CA GLN A 283 8.10 6.41 9.19
C GLN A 283 9.32 6.78 8.36
N ASN A 284 9.84 5.88 7.54
CA ASN A 284 11.08 6.06 6.81
C ASN A 284 10.92 6.12 5.28
N LYS A 285 9.69 6.15 4.78
CA LYS A 285 9.36 6.18 3.34
C LYS A 285 9.12 7.61 2.87
N THR A 286 10.18 8.28 2.51
CA THR A 286 10.24 9.74 2.26
C THR A 286 10.41 10.11 0.79
N GLY A 287 10.22 9.16 -0.13
CA GLY A 287 10.27 9.43 -1.57
C GLY A 287 11.65 9.77 -2.11
N ASP A 288 12.71 9.43 -1.37
CA ASP A 288 14.09 9.81 -1.74
C ASP A 288 14.47 9.29 -3.13
N GLY A 289 14.12 8.05 -3.43
CA GLY A 289 14.41 7.43 -4.73
C GLY A 289 13.64 8.09 -5.88
N GLN A 290 12.35 8.35 -5.69
CA GLN A 290 11.54 9.05 -6.68
C GLN A 290 12.12 10.43 -6.98
N LYS A 291 12.48 11.20 -5.95
CA LYS A 291 13.11 12.53 -6.10
C LYS A 291 14.41 12.44 -6.88
N MET A 292 15.33 11.56 -6.48
CA MET A 292 16.61 11.38 -7.16
C MET A 292 16.45 10.99 -8.64
N MET A 293 15.49 10.11 -8.94
CA MET A 293 15.23 9.72 -10.32
C MET A 293 14.62 10.85 -11.15
N VAL A 294 13.73 11.66 -10.54
CA VAL A 294 13.16 12.84 -11.22
C VAL A 294 14.24 13.89 -11.49
N TRP A 295 15.17 14.11 -10.58
CA TRP A 295 16.32 14.99 -10.82
C TRP A 295 17.22 14.50 -11.96
N ALA A 296 17.29 13.18 -12.16
CA ALA A 296 18.00 12.57 -13.30
C ALA A 296 17.21 12.59 -14.61
N GLY A 297 16.00 13.19 -14.64
CA GLY A 297 15.17 13.34 -15.83
C GLY A 297 13.98 12.40 -15.93
N ALA A 298 13.77 11.49 -14.95
CA ALA A 298 12.61 10.63 -14.92
C ALA A 298 11.30 11.40 -14.72
N ARG A 299 10.18 10.73 -14.99
CA ARG A 299 8.83 11.23 -14.67
C ARG A 299 8.08 10.20 -13.85
N MET A 300 7.38 10.69 -12.84
CA MET A 300 6.38 9.89 -12.14
C MET A 300 5.30 9.41 -13.11
N GLU A 301 4.73 8.27 -12.86
CA GLU A 301 3.56 7.83 -13.61
C GLU A 301 2.39 8.83 -13.46
N SER A 302 1.57 8.94 -14.49
CA SER A 302 0.55 9.99 -14.59
C SER A 302 -0.72 9.74 -13.79
N VAL A 303 -0.79 8.61 -13.08
CA VAL A 303 -1.94 8.24 -12.26
C VAL A 303 -1.57 8.34 -10.79
N ASN A 304 -2.56 8.53 -9.93
CA ASN A 304 -2.36 8.47 -8.49
C ASN A 304 -1.92 7.07 -8.07
N GLY A 305 -1.12 6.98 -7.02
CA GLY A 305 -0.63 5.72 -6.53
C GLY A 305 -1.76 4.80 -6.05
N SER A 306 -1.61 3.52 -6.28
CA SER A 306 -2.47 2.52 -5.65
C SER A 306 -2.21 2.48 -4.15
N LYS A 307 -3.28 2.47 -3.39
CA LYS A 307 -3.26 2.61 -1.94
C LYS A 307 -3.45 1.26 -1.30
N VAL A 308 -2.53 0.88 -0.44
CA VAL A 308 -2.70 -0.30 0.41
C VAL A 308 -3.11 0.18 1.79
N ILE A 309 -4.39 0.03 2.08
CA ILE A 309 -4.98 0.43 3.35
C ILE A 309 -5.25 -0.84 4.16
N HIS A 310 -4.84 -0.83 5.40
CA HIS A 310 -5.05 -1.95 6.31
C HIS A 310 -5.67 -1.51 7.64
N ASP A 311 -6.48 -2.41 8.21
CA ASP A 311 -6.84 -2.40 9.61
C ASP A 311 -5.62 -2.82 10.45
N PHE A 312 -5.43 -2.17 11.59
CA PHE A 312 -4.32 -2.42 12.49
C PHE A 312 -4.64 -3.46 13.59
N ASP A 313 -5.46 -4.47 13.27
CA ASP A 313 -5.75 -5.59 14.16
C ASP A 313 -6.46 -5.19 15.50
N ALA A 314 -7.30 -4.15 15.49
CA ALA A 314 -8.14 -3.79 16.63
C ALA A 314 -9.25 -4.82 16.92
N GLY A 315 -9.42 -5.78 16.02
CA GLY A 315 -10.27 -6.96 16.12
C GLY A 315 -9.81 -8.05 15.16
N PRO A 316 -10.55 -9.15 15.02
CA PRO A 316 -10.18 -10.22 14.11
C PRO A 316 -10.08 -9.71 12.66
N GLY A 317 -8.88 -9.79 12.09
CA GLY A 317 -8.64 -9.34 10.70
C GLY A 317 -9.49 -10.11 9.69
N SER A 318 -9.79 -11.40 9.94
CA SER A 318 -10.67 -12.21 9.09
C SER A 318 -12.13 -11.72 9.05
N MET A 319 -12.54 -10.85 9.96
CA MET A 319 -13.87 -10.25 10.03
C MET A 319 -13.89 -8.80 9.54
N ALA A 320 -12.76 -8.22 9.14
CA ALA A 320 -12.67 -6.82 8.77
C ALA A 320 -13.53 -6.47 7.54
N ASP A 321 -13.56 -7.36 6.53
CA ASP A 321 -14.34 -7.16 5.31
C ASP A 321 -15.76 -7.75 5.38
N MET A 322 -16.18 -8.21 6.54
CA MET A 322 -17.56 -8.70 6.71
C MET A 322 -18.56 -7.55 6.72
N PRO A 323 -19.69 -7.68 6.04
CA PRO A 323 -20.68 -6.62 5.89
C PRO A 323 -21.53 -6.37 7.16
N PHE A 324 -20.90 -6.27 8.34
CA PHE A 324 -21.54 -5.80 9.56
C PHE A 324 -21.91 -4.33 9.46
N LEU A 325 -22.84 -3.87 10.28
CA LEU A 325 -23.14 -2.44 10.38
C LEU A 325 -21.87 -1.67 10.76
N CYS A 326 -21.54 -0.63 9.99
CA CYS A 326 -20.42 0.26 10.25
C CYS A 326 -20.90 1.67 10.62
N VAL A 327 -20.40 2.19 11.74
CA VAL A 327 -20.71 3.53 12.22
C VAL A 327 -19.45 4.35 12.45
N LYS A 328 -19.56 5.68 12.27
CA LYS A 328 -18.52 6.64 12.63
C LYS A 328 -18.51 6.89 14.14
N ASN A 329 -17.55 7.67 14.63
CA ASN A 329 -17.44 8.00 16.05
C ASN A 329 -18.65 8.76 16.60
N ASP A 330 -19.43 9.45 15.74
CA ASP A 330 -20.69 10.09 16.12
C ASP A 330 -21.90 9.12 16.12
N GLY A 331 -21.68 7.84 15.89
CA GLY A 331 -22.72 6.82 15.86
C GLY A 331 -23.53 6.76 14.57
N THR A 332 -23.21 7.56 13.54
CA THR A 332 -23.93 7.53 12.26
C THR A 332 -23.41 6.44 11.33
N ARG A 333 -24.31 5.76 10.63
CA ARG A 333 -23.98 4.88 9.52
C ARG A 333 -23.55 5.71 8.32
N PHE A 334 -22.49 5.31 7.61
CA PHE A 334 -21.87 6.13 6.56
C PHE A 334 -21.70 5.42 5.20
N CYS A 335 -21.92 4.11 5.10
CA CYS A 335 -21.70 3.39 3.85
C CYS A 335 -22.61 2.17 3.68
N ASN A 336 -22.61 1.62 2.47
CA ASN A 336 -23.11 0.27 2.19
C ASN A 336 -21.99 -0.74 2.45
N GLU A 337 -22.06 -1.43 3.54
CA GLU A 337 -21.02 -2.35 4.03
C GLU A 337 -20.84 -3.61 3.16
N GLN A 338 -21.77 -3.89 2.25
CA GLN A 338 -21.66 -5.01 1.32
C GLN A 338 -20.44 -4.92 0.40
N ARG A 339 -19.94 -3.72 0.17
CA ARG A 339 -18.82 -3.44 -0.74
C ARG A 339 -17.60 -2.87 -0.03
N SER A 340 -17.57 -3.01 1.28
CA SER A 340 -16.47 -2.50 2.07
C SER A 340 -15.22 -3.33 1.88
N SER A 341 -14.32 -2.89 1.01
CA SER A 341 -12.91 -3.13 1.27
C SER A 341 -12.41 -2.08 2.26
N MET A 342 -11.38 -2.38 3.04
CA MET A 342 -10.79 -1.42 3.96
C MET A 342 -10.36 -0.13 3.25
N ALA A 343 -9.92 -0.23 1.99
CA ALA A 343 -9.59 0.90 1.15
C ALA A 343 -10.79 1.81 0.86
N VAL A 344 -11.95 1.23 0.53
CA VAL A 344 -13.20 1.99 0.32
C VAL A 344 -13.63 2.67 1.61
N MET A 345 -13.56 1.96 2.74
CA MET A 345 -13.89 2.52 4.05
C MET A 345 -12.98 3.71 4.40
N GLY A 346 -11.68 3.58 4.16
CA GLY A 346 -10.72 4.67 4.33
C GLY A 346 -11.08 5.90 3.50
N ASN A 347 -11.46 5.73 2.25
CA ASN A 347 -11.85 6.84 1.37
C ASN A 347 -13.07 7.62 1.88
N PHE A 348 -14.03 6.98 2.55
CA PHE A 348 -15.18 7.68 3.14
C PHE A 348 -14.82 8.49 4.39
N LEU A 349 -13.73 8.16 5.05
CA LEU A 349 -13.35 8.71 6.35
C LEU A 349 -12.19 9.72 6.29
N THR A 350 -11.67 10.01 5.10
CA THR A 350 -10.48 10.87 4.93
C THR A 350 -10.68 12.31 5.33
N SER A 351 -11.93 12.81 5.25
CA SER A 351 -12.29 14.20 5.61
C SER A 351 -12.70 14.37 7.07
N GLU A 352 -12.79 13.28 7.84
CA GLU A 352 -13.20 13.32 9.24
C GLU A 352 -12.02 13.74 10.14
N GLU A 353 -12.32 14.33 11.28
CA GLU A 353 -11.30 14.71 12.28
C GLU A 353 -10.55 13.47 12.80
N ASP A 354 -11.27 12.34 12.92
CA ASP A 354 -10.75 11.03 13.30
C ASP A 354 -10.57 10.14 12.06
N ALA A 355 -9.85 10.61 11.06
CA ALA A 355 -9.69 9.91 9.79
C ALA A 355 -9.26 8.45 9.98
N GLY A 356 -9.98 7.55 9.34
CA GLY A 356 -9.73 6.11 9.36
C GLY A 356 -10.39 5.34 10.52
N TRP A 357 -10.98 6.00 11.51
CA TRP A 357 -11.68 5.33 12.61
C TRP A 357 -13.15 5.09 12.30
N TYR A 358 -13.61 3.87 12.56
CA TYR A 358 -15.02 3.48 12.52
C TYR A 358 -15.24 2.24 13.41
N THR A 359 -16.50 1.88 13.63
CA THR A 359 -16.86 0.71 14.44
C THR A 359 -17.73 -0.24 13.64
N GLN A 360 -17.39 -1.53 13.63
CA GLN A 360 -18.27 -2.62 13.19
C GLN A 360 -19.13 -3.10 14.36
N VAL A 361 -20.43 -3.26 14.12
CA VAL A 361 -21.42 -3.62 15.16
C VAL A 361 -22.22 -4.84 14.72
N PHE A 362 -22.38 -5.81 15.62
CA PHE A 362 -23.17 -7.03 15.44
C PHE A 362 -23.63 -7.57 16.79
N ASP A 363 -24.47 -8.59 16.78
CA ASP A 363 -25.00 -9.21 18.00
C ASP A 363 -24.51 -10.66 18.19
N SER A 364 -24.98 -11.34 19.25
CA SER A 364 -24.54 -12.70 19.59
C SER A 364 -24.97 -13.78 18.57
N ASP A 365 -25.96 -13.50 17.72
CA ASP A 365 -26.44 -14.45 16.70
C ASP A 365 -25.56 -14.44 15.44
N TYR A 366 -24.52 -13.62 15.38
CA TYR A 366 -23.65 -13.44 14.21
C TYR A 366 -23.09 -14.76 13.65
N MET A 367 -22.76 -15.71 14.50
CA MET A 367 -22.22 -17.02 14.08
C MET A 367 -23.22 -17.81 13.22
N THR A 368 -24.52 -17.62 13.46
CA THR A 368 -25.60 -18.27 12.72
C THR A 368 -26.12 -17.39 11.60
N ALA A 369 -26.44 -16.14 11.91
CA ALA A 369 -27.03 -15.19 10.95
C ALA A 369 -26.09 -14.84 9.79
N CYS A 370 -24.77 -14.86 10.03
CA CYS A 370 -23.76 -14.48 9.06
C CYS A 370 -22.89 -15.65 8.55
N ALA A 371 -23.29 -16.90 8.81
CA ALA A 371 -22.51 -18.10 8.46
C ALA A 371 -22.17 -18.20 6.96
N GLU A 372 -23.07 -17.74 6.10
CA GLU A 372 -22.91 -17.76 4.64
C GLU A 372 -22.26 -16.48 4.07
N TRP A 373 -21.83 -15.56 4.95
CA TRP A 373 -21.19 -14.33 4.52
C TRP A 373 -19.74 -14.59 4.11
N PRO A 374 -19.18 -13.78 3.19
CA PRO A 374 -17.77 -13.88 2.84
C PRO A 374 -16.89 -13.52 4.06
N GLY A 375 -15.81 -14.24 4.20
CA GLY A 375 -14.89 -14.08 5.32
C GLY A 375 -14.90 -15.27 6.27
N LYS A 376 -14.17 -15.15 7.36
CA LYS A 376 -14.09 -16.18 8.40
C LYS A 376 -14.50 -15.59 9.74
N LEU A 377 -15.64 -16.05 10.24
CA LEU A 377 -16.11 -15.70 11.58
C LEU A 377 -15.17 -16.24 12.65
N VAL A 378 -14.97 -15.45 13.69
CA VAL A 378 -14.28 -15.84 14.91
C VAL A 378 -15.34 -16.02 15.99
N ASP A 379 -15.32 -17.15 16.67
CA ASP A 379 -16.28 -17.46 17.72
C ASP A 379 -16.13 -16.57 18.96
N PRO A 380 -17.11 -16.54 19.87
CA PRO A 380 -17.06 -15.69 21.07
C PRO A 380 -15.83 -15.94 21.97
N GLU A 381 -15.29 -17.16 22.01
CA GLU A 381 -14.08 -17.44 22.76
C GLU A 381 -12.84 -16.81 22.11
N GLY A 382 -12.70 -16.95 20.80
CA GLY A 382 -11.65 -16.32 20.03
C GLY A 382 -11.70 -14.80 20.07
N MET A 383 -12.91 -14.22 20.16
CA MET A 383 -13.11 -12.77 20.30
C MET A 383 -12.52 -12.19 21.60
N LYS A 384 -12.44 -12.97 22.67
CA LYS A 384 -11.87 -12.52 23.97
C LYS A 384 -10.45 -12.01 23.83
N ALA A 385 -9.68 -12.57 22.89
CA ALA A 385 -8.31 -12.14 22.64
C ALA A 385 -8.17 -10.65 22.21
N TYR A 386 -9.28 -10.05 21.73
CA TYR A 386 -9.35 -8.67 21.26
C TYR A 386 -10.13 -7.76 22.23
N MET A 387 -10.56 -8.28 23.37
CA MET A 387 -11.33 -7.55 24.38
C MET A 387 -10.42 -7.11 25.51
N PRO A 388 -10.21 -5.80 25.77
CA PRO A 388 -9.35 -5.32 26.85
C PRO A 388 -9.76 -5.84 28.23
N GLU A 389 -11.06 -6.07 28.44
CA GLU A 389 -11.64 -6.52 29.71
C GLU A 389 -11.41 -8.02 29.97
N GLU A 390 -11.19 -8.83 28.95
CA GLU A 390 -11.12 -10.30 29.02
C GLU A 390 -9.76 -10.87 28.59
N SER A 391 -8.99 -10.10 27.86
CA SER A 391 -7.70 -10.51 27.34
C SER A 391 -6.60 -10.30 28.40
N GLY A 392 -5.95 -11.35 28.85
CA GLY A 392 -4.75 -11.26 29.68
C GLY A 392 -3.52 -10.78 28.91
N GLU A 393 -3.54 -10.89 27.58
CA GLU A 393 -2.48 -10.46 26.68
C GLU A 393 -3.07 -9.65 25.53
N LYS A 394 -2.43 -8.56 25.16
CA LYS A 394 -2.79 -7.77 23.99
C LYS A 394 -2.33 -8.49 22.73
N LYS A 395 -3.25 -8.69 21.76
CA LYS A 395 -2.99 -9.38 20.50
C LYS A 395 -3.22 -8.44 19.32
N GLY A 396 -2.65 -7.39 19.20
CA GLY A 396 -2.69 -6.51 18.03
C GLY A 396 -1.28 -6.12 17.64
N VAL A 397 -1.12 -5.58 16.46
CA VAL A 397 0.15 -4.96 16.03
C VAL A 397 0.44 -3.74 16.92
N TYR A 398 -0.60 -3.07 17.41
CA TYR A 398 -0.53 -1.91 18.30
C TYR A 398 -1.25 -2.24 19.61
N GLU A 399 -0.51 -2.26 20.71
CA GLU A 399 -1.04 -2.61 22.04
C GLU A 399 -2.25 -1.79 22.50
N ASN A 400 -2.34 -0.52 22.11
CA ASN A 400 -3.42 0.38 22.46
C ASN A 400 -4.66 0.28 21.55
N LEU A 401 -4.63 -0.59 20.51
CA LEU A 401 -5.70 -0.75 19.53
C LEU A 401 -6.50 -2.05 19.70
N ILE A 402 -6.34 -2.78 20.81
CA ILE A 402 -7.22 -3.90 21.14
C ILE A 402 -8.49 -3.32 21.75
N ASN A 403 -9.47 -3.03 20.90
CA ASN A 403 -10.67 -2.29 21.26
C ASN A 403 -11.92 -2.97 20.69
N THR A 404 -12.11 -4.24 21.03
CA THR A 404 -13.37 -4.94 20.84
C THR A 404 -14.10 -4.99 22.16
N TYR A 405 -15.36 -4.59 22.17
CA TYR A 405 -16.19 -4.54 23.35
C TYR A 405 -17.46 -5.36 23.19
N LYS A 406 -18.01 -5.81 24.31
CA LYS A 406 -19.36 -6.39 24.39
C LYS A 406 -20.17 -5.73 25.50
N ALA A 407 -21.49 -5.69 25.32
CA ALA A 407 -22.43 -5.16 26.31
C ALA A 407 -23.82 -5.80 26.13
N ASP A 408 -24.62 -5.73 27.17
CA ASP A 408 -25.97 -6.28 27.14
C ASP A 408 -27.00 -5.31 26.55
N THR A 409 -26.63 -4.04 26.38
CA THR A 409 -27.47 -3.03 25.71
C THR A 409 -26.65 -2.25 24.68
N ILE A 410 -27.34 -1.71 23.65
CA ILE A 410 -26.72 -0.86 22.62
C ILE A 410 -26.19 0.44 23.22
N GLU A 411 -26.90 1.02 24.19
CA GLU A 411 -26.46 2.22 24.88
C GLU A 411 -25.17 2.00 25.67
N GLU A 412 -25.09 0.89 26.42
CA GLU A 412 -23.87 0.49 27.14
C GLU A 412 -22.72 0.23 26.19
N LEU A 413 -22.99 -0.45 25.05
CA LEU A 413 -21.98 -0.70 24.02
C LEU A 413 -21.42 0.62 23.47
N GLY A 414 -22.30 1.59 23.14
CA GLY A 414 -21.89 2.90 22.65
C GLY A 414 -21.00 3.66 23.63
N ASN A 415 -21.32 3.57 24.94
CA ASN A 415 -20.50 4.17 25.99
C ASN A 415 -19.13 3.49 26.11
N LYS A 416 -19.06 2.14 26.07
CA LYS A 416 -17.79 1.41 26.11
C LYS A 416 -16.91 1.68 24.90
N LEU A 417 -17.51 1.85 23.73
CA LEU A 417 -16.84 2.23 22.49
C LEU A 417 -16.35 3.68 22.48
N GLY A 418 -16.78 4.50 23.45
CA GLY A 418 -16.38 5.91 23.51
C GLY A 418 -16.98 6.76 22.38
N LEU A 419 -18.15 6.38 21.83
CA LEU A 419 -18.81 7.14 20.79
C LEU A 419 -19.24 8.51 21.30
N THR A 420 -19.09 9.54 20.47
CA THR A 420 -19.36 10.93 20.86
C THR A 420 -20.86 11.24 20.96
N ASP A 421 -21.71 10.49 20.24
CA ASP A 421 -23.18 10.59 20.36
C ASP A 421 -23.84 9.20 20.43
N VAL A 422 -23.91 8.66 21.64
CA VAL A 422 -24.53 7.36 21.91
C VAL A 422 -26.02 7.35 21.58
N LYS A 423 -26.73 8.47 21.68
CA LYS A 423 -28.16 8.54 21.32
C LYS A 423 -28.37 8.36 19.82
N THR A 424 -27.52 8.97 19.03
CA THR A 424 -27.51 8.77 17.57
C THR A 424 -27.18 7.32 17.24
N PHE A 425 -26.20 6.72 17.91
CA PHE A 425 -25.85 5.31 17.74
C PHE A 425 -27.04 4.37 17.99
N VAL A 426 -27.76 4.53 19.10
CA VAL A 426 -28.97 3.74 19.41
C VAL A 426 -29.99 3.85 18.27
N LYS A 427 -30.31 5.07 17.82
CA LYS A 427 -31.23 5.28 16.69
C LYS A 427 -30.74 4.65 15.38
N THR A 428 -29.42 4.68 15.14
CA THR A 428 -28.83 4.04 13.96
C THR A 428 -29.05 2.54 13.98
N VAL A 429 -28.85 1.88 15.12
CA VAL A 429 -29.10 0.44 15.27
C VAL A 429 -30.61 0.12 15.16
N GLU A 430 -31.48 0.92 15.78
CA GLU A 430 -32.94 0.78 15.65
C GLU A 430 -33.36 0.87 14.17
N ARG A 431 -32.88 1.89 13.46
CA ARG A 431 -33.16 2.07 12.03
C ARG A 431 -32.62 0.93 11.18
N TYR A 432 -31.42 0.45 11.46
CA TYR A 432 -30.83 -0.69 10.78
C TYR A 432 -31.68 -1.97 10.97
N ASN A 433 -32.21 -2.20 12.18
CA ASN A 433 -33.10 -3.31 12.47
C ASN A 433 -34.45 -3.22 11.74
N GLU A 434 -35.01 -2.01 11.59
CA GLU A 434 -36.21 -1.79 10.75
C GLU A 434 -35.95 -2.19 9.30
N LEU A 435 -34.80 -1.80 8.73
CA LEU A 435 -34.41 -2.13 7.36
C LEU A 435 -34.19 -3.62 7.20
N ALA A 436 -33.55 -4.28 8.19
CA ALA A 436 -33.34 -5.72 8.19
C ALA A 436 -34.68 -6.48 8.26
N ALA A 437 -35.60 -6.07 9.12
CA ALA A 437 -36.94 -6.66 9.21
C ALA A 437 -37.76 -6.46 7.93
N LYS A 438 -37.60 -5.34 7.25
CA LYS A 438 -38.23 -5.04 5.96
C LYS A 438 -37.60 -5.84 4.81
N GLY A 439 -36.34 -6.28 4.96
CA GLY A 439 -35.55 -6.93 3.89
C GLY A 439 -35.14 -5.98 2.76
N VAL A 440 -35.19 -4.67 3.01
CA VAL A 440 -34.80 -3.64 2.02
C VAL A 440 -34.08 -2.50 2.75
N ASP A 441 -32.85 -2.27 2.37
CA ASP A 441 -32.06 -1.12 2.85
C ASP A 441 -32.32 0.09 1.97
N GLU A 442 -33.29 0.91 2.38
CA GLU A 442 -33.68 2.14 1.69
C GLU A 442 -32.65 3.26 1.87
N ASP A 443 -31.78 3.16 2.87
CA ASP A 443 -30.84 4.21 3.23
C ASP A 443 -29.54 4.11 2.43
N MET A 444 -28.96 2.90 2.31
CA MET A 444 -27.66 2.67 1.69
C MET A 444 -27.67 1.61 0.57
N GLY A 445 -28.81 0.93 0.37
CA GLY A 445 -28.97 -0.06 -0.70
C GLY A 445 -28.22 -1.37 -0.50
N LYS A 446 -27.95 -1.76 0.75
CA LYS A 446 -27.36 -3.06 1.10
C LYS A 446 -28.32 -4.20 0.77
N ALA A 447 -27.85 -5.24 0.10
CA ALA A 447 -28.70 -6.34 -0.30
C ALA A 447 -29.26 -7.12 0.92
N ALA A 448 -30.51 -7.58 0.83
CA ALA A 448 -31.23 -8.26 1.94
C ALA A 448 -30.43 -9.42 2.57
N LYS A 449 -29.70 -10.19 1.78
CA LYS A 449 -28.89 -11.31 2.26
C LYS A 449 -27.73 -10.89 3.19
N TRP A 450 -27.40 -9.60 3.25
CA TRP A 450 -26.36 -9.03 4.09
C TRP A 450 -26.94 -8.17 5.24
N LEU A 451 -28.27 -8.17 5.42
CA LEU A 451 -28.95 -7.45 6.48
C LEU A 451 -29.23 -8.41 7.64
N ALA A 452 -28.29 -8.57 8.54
CA ALA A 452 -28.52 -9.31 9.79
C ALA A 452 -28.97 -8.32 10.87
N PRO A 453 -30.10 -8.59 11.58
CA PRO A 453 -30.54 -7.72 12.67
C PRO A 453 -29.54 -7.73 13.83
N ILE A 454 -29.53 -6.65 14.61
CA ILE A 454 -28.71 -6.48 15.81
C ILE A 454 -29.69 -6.38 16.99
N ALA A 455 -30.15 -7.55 17.48
CA ALA A 455 -31.28 -7.63 18.42
C ALA A 455 -31.03 -8.52 19.63
N THR A 456 -30.07 -9.45 19.57
CA THR A 456 -29.82 -10.49 20.58
C THR A 456 -28.55 -10.19 21.39
N PRO A 457 -28.66 -9.82 22.71
CA PRO A 457 -27.46 -9.57 23.51
C PRO A 457 -26.66 -10.88 23.75
N PRO A 458 -25.36 -10.78 24.07
CA PRO A 458 -24.59 -9.53 24.10
C PRO A 458 -24.32 -8.96 22.70
N PHE A 459 -24.27 -7.64 22.65
CA PHE A 459 -23.89 -6.89 21.45
C PHE A 459 -22.39 -6.69 21.41
N TYR A 460 -21.80 -6.73 20.21
CA TYR A 460 -20.38 -6.56 19.98
C TYR A 460 -20.10 -5.32 19.15
N GLY A 461 -19.02 -4.64 19.49
CA GLY A 461 -18.48 -3.52 18.74
C GLY A 461 -16.98 -3.67 18.57
N ILE A 462 -16.50 -3.61 17.32
CA ILE A 462 -15.08 -3.67 16.99
C ILE A 462 -14.66 -2.31 16.47
N HIS A 463 -13.76 -1.62 17.16
CA HIS A 463 -13.05 -0.49 16.59
C HIS A 463 -12.23 -0.95 15.39
N ARG A 464 -12.36 -0.26 14.29
CA ARG A 464 -11.52 -0.42 13.11
C ARG A 464 -10.75 0.86 12.89
N HIS A 465 -9.48 0.71 12.64
CA HIS A 465 -8.63 1.83 12.31
C HIS A 465 -7.88 1.51 11.04
N VAL A 466 -8.30 2.13 9.95
CA VAL A 466 -7.61 1.97 8.67
C VAL A 466 -6.54 3.04 8.53
N GLY A 467 -5.38 2.59 8.10
CA GLY A 467 -4.23 3.46 7.84
C GLY A 467 -3.52 3.07 6.56
N VAL A 468 -2.70 3.96 6.06
CA VAL A 468 -1.88 3.71 4.88
C VAL A 468 -0.73 2.79 5.25
N SER A 469 -0.66 1.62 4.63
CA SER A 469 0.48 0.72 4.75
C SER A 469 1.55 1.03 3.73
N THR A 470 1.14 1.42 2.53
CA THR A 470 2.06 1.80 1.46
C THR A 470 1.29 2.49 0.32
N VAL A 471 1.99 3.32 -0.43
CA VAL A 471 1.53 3.90 -1.70
C VAL A 471 2.38 3.29 -2.81
N ILE A 472 1.75 2.55 -3.71
CA ILE A 472 2.48 1.96 -4.85
C ILE A 472 2.39 2.96 -6.00
N HIS A 473 3.39 3.83 -6.08
CA HIS A 473 3.46 4.92 -7.05
C HIS A 473 4.91 5.30 -7.29
N GLY A 474 5.34 5.21 -8.53
CA GLY A 474 6.74 5.42 -8.86
C GLY A 474 6.95 6.10 -10.21
N VAL A 475 8.19 6.10 -10.64
CA VAL A 475 8.57 6.61 -11.95
C VAL A 475 8.17 5.65 -13.07
N ASN A 476 7.98 6.19 -14.27
CA ASN A 476 7.73 5.35 -15.45
C ASN A 476 8.91 4.43 -15.75
N VAL A 477 8.62 3.16 -15.96
CA VAL A 477 9.61 2.14 -16.37
C VAL A 477 9.09 1.32 -17.55
N ASN A 478 9.99 0.68 -18.30
CA ASN A 478 9.65 -0.29 -19.34
C ASN A 478 9.55 -1.74 -18.79
N GLY A 479 9.37 -2.72 -19.66
CA GLY A 479 9.29 -4.14 -19.30
C GLY A 479 10.57 -4.71 -18.67
N ASP A 480 11.72 -4.10 -18.93
CA ASP A 480 13.03 -4.45 -18.34
C ASP A 480 13.33 -3.65 -17.05
N MET A 481 12.36 -2.95 -16.51
CA MET A 481 12.46 -2.09 -15.32
C MET A 481 13.46 -0.93 -15.49
N GLN A 482 13.81 -0.56 -16.72
CA GLN A 482 14.62 0.63 -17.02
C GLN A 482 13.76 1.88 -16.87
N VAL A 483 14.29 2.90 -16.21
CA VAL A 483 13.60 4.16 -15.97
C VAL A 483 13.48 4.98 -17.26
N LEU A 484 12.31 5.59 -17.46
CA LEU A 484 12.00 6.39 -18.65
C LEU A 484 12.00 7.89 -18.32
N ASP A 485 12.49 8.68 -19.27
CA ASP A 485 12.42 10.15 -19.21
C ASP A 485 11.00 10.67 -19.60
N LYS A 486 10.85 12.00 -19.67
CA LYS A 486 9.60 12.66 -20.05
C LYS A 486 9.13 12.34 -21.49
N ASP A 487 10.02 11.91 -22.36
CA ASP A 487 9.75 11.58 -23.77
C ASP A 487 9.59 10.07 -23.97
N GLY A 488 9.60 9.27 -22.88
CA GLY A 488 9.49 7.82 -22.90
C GLY A 488 10.76 7.10 -23.33
N LYS A 489 11.90 7.78 -23.35
CA LYS A 489 13.21 7.20 -23.66
C LYS A 489 13.86 6.66 -22.39
N VAL A 490 14.64 5.58 -22.54
CA VAL A 490 15.38 4.99 -21.44
C VAL A 490 16.48 5.96 -20.96
N ILE A 491 16.53 6.17 -19.64
CA ILE A 491 17.68 6.79 -18.97
C ILE A 491 18.73 5.68 -18.76
N GLU A 492 19.78 5.69 -19.55
CA GLU A 492 20.79 4.64 -19.50
C GLU A 492 21.40 4.48 -18.10
N GLY A 493 21.63 3.23 -17.69
CA GLY A 493 22.25 2.90 -16.41
C GLY A 493 21.30 3.03 -15.20
N LEU A 494 20.02 3.40 -15.38
CA LEU A 494 19.06 3.59 -14.29
C LEU A 494 17.89 2.61 -14.35
N TYR A 495 17.64 1.95 -13.23
CA TYR A 495 16.56 0.99 -13.03
C TYR A 495 15.75 1.34 -11.78
N ALA A 496 14.46 1.02 -11.78
CA ALA A 496 13.61 1.15 -10.59
C ALA A 496 12.80 -0.12 -10.39
N ILE A 497 12.69 -0.59 -9.14
CA ILE A 497 11.98 -1.81 -8.75
C ILE A 497 11.20 -1.61 -7.45
N GLY A 498 10.21 -2.45 -7.21
CA GLY A 498 9.36 -2.31 -6.03
C GLY A 498 8.43 -1.09 -6.14
N ASN A 499 8.10 -0.47 -5.01
CA ASN A 499 7.09 0.60 -4.98
C ASN A 499 7.55 1.94 -5.56
N CYS A 500 8.85 2.15 -5.76
CA CYS A 500 9.34 3.32 -6.48
C CYS A 500 9.31 3.18 -8.01
N ALA A 501 8.97 1.98 -8.52
CA ALA A 501 8.67 1.73 -9.94
C ALA A 501 7.15 1.80 -10.18
N GLY A 502 6.73 2.63 -11.11
CA GLY A 502 5.34 2.80 -11.53
C GLY A 502 4.88 1.78 -12.57
N ASN A 503 3.68 2.01 -13.10
CA ASN A 503 3.07 1.32 -14.24
C ASN A 503 2.65 -0.15 -14.01
N PHE A 504 2.73 -0.69 -12.79
CA PHE A 504 2.18 -2.01 -12.48
C PHE A 504 0.76 -1.89 -11.92
N PHE A 505 0.58 -1.18 -10.81
CA PHE A 505 -0.75 -0.86 -10.30
C PHE A 505 -1.14 0.52 -10.86
N GLY A 506 -2.33 0.82 -11.05
CA GLY A 506 -2.77 2.12 -11.60
C GLY A 506 -4.18 2.43 -11.16
N SER A 507 -4.67 1.63 -10.24
CA SER A 507 -5.97 1.75 -9.64
C SER A 507 -5.90 2.70 -8.43
N PRO A 508 -6.96 3.43 -8.12
CA PRO A 508 -7.03 4.18 -6.87
C PRO A 508 -6.99 3.28 -5.63
N ASP A 509 -7.22 1.98 -5.81
CA ASP A 509 -7.20 0.97 -4.76
C ASP A 509 -6.26 -0.18 -5.13
N TYR A 510 -5.71 -0.86 -4.13
CA TYR A 510 -4.89 -2.05 -4.34
C TYR A 510 -5.79 -3.26 -4.64
N PRO A 511 -5.66 -3.88 -5.82
CA PRO A 511 -6.48 -5.04 -6.15
C PRO A 511 -6.05 -6.26 -5.36
N MET A 512 -7.02 -6.91 -4.69
CA MET A 512 -6.81 -8.13 -3.90
C MET A 512 -7.11 -9.41 -4.69
N THR A 513 -7.19 -9.34 -6.02
CA THR A 513 -7.45 -10.49 -6.89
C THR A 513 -6.41 -11.59 -6.69
N VAL A 514 -5.14 -11.21 -6.61
CA VAL A 514 -4.04 -12.09 -6.23
C VAL A 514 -3.48 -11.62 -4.89
N PRO A 515 -3.85 -12.25 -3.77
CA PRO A 515 -3.33 -11.87 -2.46
C PRO A 515 -1.80 -12.01 -2.41
N GLY A 516 -1.11 -10.98 -1.92
CA GLY A 516 0.37 -10.98 -1.89
C GLY A 516 1.06 -10.57 -3.18
N LEU A 517 0.31 -10.16 -4.21
CA LEU A 517 0.85 -9.70 -5.49
C LEU A 517 1.88 -8.57 -5.33
N SER A 518 1.66 -7.63 -4.42
CA SER A 518 2.59 -6.49 -4.22
C SER A 518 3.99 -6.95 -3.85
N LEU A 519 4.12 -7.84 -2.86
CA LEU A 519 5.40 -8.40 -2.45
C LEU A 519 5.93 -9.40 -3.48
N GLY A 520 5.07 -10.27 -4.02
CA GLY A 520 5.45 -11.21 -5.09
C GLY A 520 6.07 -10.50 -6.28
N ARG A 521 5.45 -9.39 -6.73
CA ARG A 521 6.00 -8.52 -7.77
C ARG A 521 7.34 -7.90 -7.37
N ALA A 522 7.44 -7.34 -6.16
CA ALA A 522 8.65 -6.66 -5.71
C ALA A 522 9.86 -7.62 -5.66
N HIS A 523 9.67 -8.82 -5.10
CA HIS A 523 10.68 -9.86 -5.06
C HIS A 523 11.08 -10.32 -6.47
N THR A 524 10.09 -10.53 -7.35
CA THR A 524 10.32 -10.95 -8.73
C THR A 524 11.10 -9.90 -9.51
N GLN A 525 10.72 -8.62 -9.43
CA GLN A 525 11.44 -7.54 -10.09
C GLN A 525 12.89 -7.47 -9.61
N GLY A 526 13.12 -7.61 -8.29
CA GLY A 526 14.46 -7.67 -7.73
C GLY A 526 15.29 -8.81 -8.31
N TYR A 527 14.77 -10.04 -8.25
CA TYR A 527 15.44 -11.22 -8.75
C TYR A 527 15.81 -11.11 -10.24
N VAL A 528 14.85 -10.70 -11.08
CA VAL A 528 15.03 -10.62 -12.54
C VAL A 528 16.04 -9.54 -12.91
N VAL A 529 15.91 -8.33 -12.34
CA VAL A 529 16.79 -7.20 -12.66
C VAL A 529 18.23 -7.46 -12.18
N GLY A 530 18.38 -8.04 -10.97
CA GLY A 530 19.71 -8.39 -10.45
C GLY A 530 20.45 -9.36 -11.38
N ARG A 531 19.80 -10.44 -11.78
CA ARG A 531 20.37 -11.43 -12.69
C ARG A 531 20.65 -10.85 -14.08
N ALA A 532 19.70 -10.10 -14.65
CA ALA A 532 19.86 -9.48 -15.96
C ALA A 532 21.04 -8.49 -16.01
N LEU A 533 21.28 -7.74 -14.94
CA LEU A 533 22.41 -6.83 -14.83
C LEU A 533 23.75 -7.59 -14.66
N ALA A 534 23.75 -8.67 -13.89
CA ALA A 534 24.96 -9.49 -13.73
C ALA A 534 25.42 -10.11 -15.06
N ASP A 535 24.48 -10.49 -15.93
CA ASP A 535 24.75 -11.10 -17.24
C ASP A 535 25.20 -10.09 -18.32
N LYS A 536 25.10 -8.76 -18.11
CA LYS A 536 25.65 -7.71 -18.97
C LYS A 536 27.18 -7.62 -18.84
#